data_71693f58e5f3b38da985cd2259e0b69a
#
_entry.id   71693f58e5f3b38da985cd2259e0b69a
#
_cell.length_a   1.000
_cell.length_b   1.000
_cell.length_c   1.000
_cell.angle_alpha   90.00
_cell.angle_beta   90.00
_cell.angle_gamma   90.00
#
_symmetry.space_group_name_H-M   'P 1'
#
loop_
_entity.id
_entity.type
_entity.pdbx_description
1 polymer ?
#
loop_
_entity_poly.entity_id
_entity_poly.type
_entity_poly.pdbx_seq_one_letter_code
_entity_poly.pdbx_strand_id
1 'polypeptide(L)'
;MINKILDFFYINNYFKSAIYFLKVLSIFNNRYKRKIIFFRYFKKRKKNYKKKILKNLYQSKIFIFNFPYNTEKIINHIYNYDQLNRDNQYSNHGHSNVYQSEHNLEKKKEFSKISYDLEFFINKKLNKFFDFQVLKINKLWFVITKNLGIIKKHSHFDSDFSGVFYLKVEENRNDDAGLKIHNFSENIEVYKFHNLENKFIKTICNDKTLLLKPKKNDLIIFNSYIEHSVYNKSLKDIDRISLPFDLIF
;
A
#
# COMPACT_ATOMS: atom_id res chain seq x y z
N MET A 1 8.56 -6.31 -25.14
CA MET A 1 10.02 -6.52 -25.34
C MET A 1 10.82 -6.16 -24.09
N ILE A 2 10.75 -4.92 -23.57
CA ILE A 2 11.54 -4.47 -22.40
C ILE A 2 11.34 -5.34 -21.16
N ASN A 3 10.11 -5.76 -20.86
CA ASN A 3 9.84 -6.62 -19.71
C ASN A 3 10.56 -7.98 -19.82
N LYS A 4 10.58 -8.61 -21.00
CA LYS A 4 11.33 -9.86 -21.24
C LYS A 4 12.84 -9.70 -21.01
N ILE A 5 13.41 -8.55 -21.38
CA ILE A 5 14.82 -8.23 -21.13
C ILE A 5 15.09 -8.06 -19.63
N LEU A 6 14.20 -7.39 -18.91
CA LEU A 6 14.30 -7.24 -17.46
C LEU A 6 14.16 -8.57 -16.73
N ASP A 7 13.24 -9.43 -17.19
CA ASP A 7 13.07 -10.79 -16.67
C ASP A 7 14.33 -11.64 -16.89
N PHE A 8 14.98 -11.51 -18.04
CA PHE A 8 16.27 -12.17 -18.32
C PHE A 8 17.35 -11.73 -17.33
N PHE A 9 17.54 -10.43 -17.13
CA PHE A 9 18.52 -9.92 -16.17
C PHE A 9 18.21 -10.37 -14.74
N TYR A 10 16.95 -10.45 -14.40
CA TYR A 10 16.47 -10.85 -13.10
C TYR A 10 16.71 -12.33 -12.84
N ILE A 11 16.30 -13.21 -13.76
CA ILE A 11 16.46 -14.66 -13.67
C ILE A 11 17.94 -15.04 -13.55
N ASN A 12 18.82 -14.34 -14.28
CA ASN A 12 20.26 -14.61 -14.32
C ASN A 12 21.07 -13.80 -13.31
N ASN A 13 20.40 -13.08 -12.41
CA ASN A 13 21.06 -12.26 -11.39
C ASN A 13 21.95 -11.11 -11.90
N TYR A 14 21.73 -10.63 -13.10
CA TYR A 14 22.49 -9.52 -13.69
C TYR A 14 21.92 -8.14 -13.24
N PHE A 15 21.77 -7.93 -11.94
CA PHE A 15 21.15 -6.72 -11.39
C PHE A 15 21.89 -5.42 -11.73
N LYS A 16 23.24 -5.47 -11.85
CA LYS A 16 24.01 -4.30 -12.26
C LYS A 16 23.64 -3.86 -13.68
N SER A 17 23.56 -4.85 -14.59
CA SER A 17 23.20 -4.63 -15.98
C SER A 17 21.77 -4.15 -16.14
N ALA A 18 20.83 -4.73 -15.35
CA ALA A 18 19.44 -4.28 -15.32
C ALA A 18 19.33 -2.82 -14.86
N ILE A 19 20.05 -2.44 -13.79
CA ILE A 19 20.07 -1.07 -13.27
C ILE A 19 20.66 -0.10 -14.33
N TYR A 20 21.74 -0.48 -15.00
CA TYR A 20 22.34 0.35 -16.04
C TYR A 20 21.37 0.54 -17.21
N PHE A 21 20.79 -0.55 -17.72
CA PHE A 21 19.79 -0.50 -18.79
C PHE A 21 18.59 0.39 -18.44
N LEU A 22 18.06 0.25 -17.22
CA LEU A 22 16.96 1.08 -16.74
C LEU A 22 17.33 2.55 -16.57
N LYS A 23 18.60 2.88 -16.20
CA LYS A 23 19.07 4.25 -16.15
C LYS A 23 19.02 4.91 -17.53
N VAL A 24 19.47 4.21 -18.56
CA VAL A 24 19.40 4.71 -19.94
C VAL A 24 17.95 4.97 -20.34
N LEU A 25 17.06 4.00 -20.09
CA LEU A 25 15.64 4.16 -20.41
C LEU A 25 14.96 5.27 -19.59
N SER A 26 15.44 5.56 -18.38
CA SER A 26 14.85 6.59 -17.52
C SER A 26 15.13 8.02 -18.00
N ILE A 27 16.09 8.21 -18.90
CA ILE A 27 16.33 9.49 -19.56
C ILE A 27 15.12 9.84 -20.45
N PHE A 28 14.53 8.84 -21.07
CA PHE A 28 13.40 9.02 -22.00
C PHE A 28 12.03 8.89 -21.33
N ASN A 29 11.95 8.22 -20.19
CA ASN A 29 10.67 8.01 -19.51
C ASN A 29 10.84 7.78 -18.01
N ASN A 30 10.23 8.65 -17.19
CA ASN A 30 10.24 8.58 -15.73
C ASN A 30 9.73 7.27 -15.14
N ARG A 31 8.93 6.48 -15.88
CA ARG A 31 8.44 5.15 -15.49
C ARG A 31 9.60 4.20 -15.12
N TYR A 32 10.75 4.33 -15.77
CA TYR A 32 11.89 3.44 -15.53
C TYR A 32 12.70 3.81 -14.30
N LYS A 33 12.61 5.05 -13.78
CA LYS A 33 13.24 5.45 -12.51
C LYS A 33 12.79 4.56 -11.34
N ARG A 34 11.52 4.19 -11.31
CA ARG A 34 10.94 3.32 -10.27
C ARG A 34 11.47 1.89 -10.35
N LYS A 35 11.59 1.36 -11.57
CA LYS A 35 12.19 0.04 -11.77
C LYS A 35 13.67 0.01 -11.35
N ILE A 36 14.42 1.11 -11.48
CA ILE A 36 15.78 1.21 -10.98
C ILE A 36 15.84 1.05 -9.48
N ILE A 37 14.94 1.74 -8.75
CA ILE A 37 14.87 1.67 -7.28
C ILE A 37 14.55 0.25 -6.86
N PHE A 38 13.57 -0.38 -7.48
CA PHE A 38 13.22 -1.78 -7.30
C PHE A 38 14.43 -2.71 -7.44
N PHE A 39 15.15 -2.64 -8.57
CA PHE A 39 16.32 -3.50 -8.79
C PHE A 39 17.49 -3.22 -7.84
N ARG A 40 17.69 -1.97 -7.41
CA ARG A 40 18.71 -1.61 -6.39
C ARG A 40 18.37 -2.22 -5.04
N TYR A 41 17.11 -2.15 -4.66
CA TYR A 41 16.62 -2.71 -3.42
C TYR A 41 16.85 -4.22 -3.38
N PHE A 42 16.47 -4.95 -4.42
CA PHE A 42 16.67 -6.40 -4.51
C PHE A 42 18.15 -6.80 -4.52
N LYS A 43 19.00 -6.03 -5.18
CA LYS A 43 20.44 -6.29 -5.13
C LYS A 43 20.99 -6.26 -3.69
N LYS A 44 20.50 -5.35 -2.85
CA LYS A 44 20.95 -5.21 -1.45
C LYS A 44 20.49 -6.39 -0.58
N ARG A 45 19.34 -6.99 -0.87
CA ARG A 45 18.72 -8.09 -0.10
C ARG A 45 18.99 -9.51 -0.65
N LYS A 46 19.78 -9.66 -1.68
CA LYS A 46 19.95 -10.88 -2.48
C LYS A 46 20.29 -12.17 -1.71
N LYS A 47 20.81 -12.13 -0.50
CA LYS A 47 21.29 -13.34 0.21
C LYS A 47 20.20 -14.36 0.57
N ASN A 48 18.92 -13.96 0.62
CA ASN A 48 17.85 -14.78 1.21
C ASN A 48 16.60 -15.02 0.32
N TYR A 49 16.55 -14.50 -0.93
CA TYR A 49 15.33 -14.61 -1.73
C TYR A 49 15.35 -15.79 -2.71
N LYS A 50 14.39 -16.71 -2.53
CA LYS A 50 14.11 -17.76 -3.52
C LYS A 50 13.46 -17.16 -4.77
N LYS A 51 13.78 -17.72 -5.94
CA LYS A 51 13.27 -17.30 -7.28
C LYS A 51 11.74 -17.10 -7.33
N LYS A 52 10.97 -17.87 -6.56
CA LYS A 52 9.50 -17.80 -6.48
C LYS A 52 9.00 -16.51 -5.81
N ILE A 53 9.65 -16.10 -4.72
CA ILE A 53 9.27 -14.86 -4.00
C ILE A 53 9.46 -13.65 -4.90
N LEU A 54 10.58 -13.62 -5.60
CA LEU A 54 10.91 -12.54 -6.50
C LEU A 54 9.88 -12.41 -7.65
N LYS A 55 9.43 -13.53 -8.22
CA LYS A 55 8.35 -13.54 -9.22
C LYS A 55 7.05 -12.99 -8.61
N ASN A 56 6.73 -13.39 -7.38
CA ASN A 56 5.54 -12.92 -6.67
C ASN A 56 5.59 -11.42 -6.37
N LEU A 57 6.76 -10.86 -6.08
CA LEU A 57 6.93 -9.43 -5.85
C LEU A 57 6.88 -8.60 -7.13
N TYR A 58 7.27 -9.18 -8.27
CA TYR A 58 7.24 -8.49 -9.56
C TYR A 58 5.83 -8.37 -10.15
N GLN A 59 4.94 -9.32 -9.84
CA GLN A 59 3.53 -9.24 -10.22
C GLN A 59 2.83 -8.22 -9.33
N SER A 60 2.05 -7.34 -9.93
CA SER A 60 1.20 -6.40 -9.19
C SER A 60 0.11 -7.18 -8.45
N LYS A 61 0.18 -7.20 -7.13
CA LYS A 61 -0.77 -7.91 -6.28
C LYS A 61 -1.48 -6.96 -5.34
N ILE A 62 -2.76 -7.19 -5.17
CA ILE A 62 -3.59 -6.53 -4.17
C ILE A 62 -4.26 -7.60 -3.33
N PHE A 63 -4.14 -7.47 -2.03
CA PHE A 63 -4.79 -8.33 -1.05
C PHE A 63 -5.84 -7.51 -0.30
N ILE A 64 -7.06 -8.01 -0.24
CA ILE A 64 -8.18 -7.37 0.44
C ILE A 64 -8.71 -8.31 1.51
N PHE A 65 -8.67 -7.84 2.76
CA PHE A 65 -9.16 -8.56 3.93
C PHE A 65 -10.22 -7.73 4.64
N ASN A 66 -11.07 -8.39 5.42
CA ASN A 66 -11.75 -7.75 6.53
C ASN A 66 -10.93 -8.05 7.80
N PHE A 67 -10.49 -7.01 8.50
CA PHE A 67 -9.78 -7.11 9.78
C PHE A 67 -10.75 -6.66 10.87
N PRO A 68 -11.42 -7.60 11.57
CA PRO A 68 -12.44 -7.28 12.55
C PRO A 68 -11.82 -6.67 13.81
N TYR A 69 -11.72 -5.36 13.82
CA TYR A 69 -11.10 -4.59 14.90
C TYR A 69 -12.09 -3.57 15.48
N ASN A 70 -12.10 -3.41 16.83
CA ASN A 70 -12.81 -2.30 17.44
C ASN A 70 -12.03 -1.00 17.21
N THR A 71 -12.53 -0.19 16.27
CA THR A 71 -11.85 1.01 15.80
C THR A 71 -12.12 2.24 16.67
N GLU A 72 -13.11 2.22 17.56
CA GLU A 72 -13.56 3.42 18.32
C GLU A 72 -12.44 4.05 19.16
N LYS A 73 -11.73 3.21 19.92
CA LYS A 73 -10.63 3.68 20.76
C LYS A 73 -9.52 4.36 19.94
N ILE A 74 -9.16 3.78 18.80
CA ILE A 74 -8.14 4.35 17.91
C ILE A 74 -8.63 5.64 17.25
N ILE A 75 -9.88 5.69 16.83
CA ILE A 75 -10.48 6.91 16.27
C ILE A 75 -10.44 8.05 17.30
N ASN A 76 -10.77 7.78 18.56
CA ASN A 76 -10.69 8.76 19.63
C ASN A 76 -9.23 9.24 19.86
N HIS A 77 -8.25 8.34 19.83
CA HIS A 77 -6.84 8.73 19.91
C HIS A 77 -6.42 9.61 18.73
N ILE A 78 -6.88 9.30 17.52
CA ILE A 78 -6.58 10.08 16.32
C ILE A 78 -7.17 11.49 16.44
N TYR A 79 -8.41 11.64 16.85
CA TYR A 79 -9.02 12.96 17.01
C TYR A 79 -8.34 13.79 18.10
N ASN A 80 -7.99 13.19 19.22
CA ASN A 80 -7.24 13.87 20.27
C ASN A 80 -5.83 14.26 19.83
N TYR A 81 -5.17 13.40 19.04
CA TYR A 81 -3.86 13.65 18.48
C TYR A 81 -3.90 14.81 17.47
N ASP A 82 -4.89 14.82 16.59
CA ASP A 82 -5.11 15.88 15.60
C ASP A 82 -5.38 17.22 16.28
N GLN A 83 -6.15 17.26 17.36
CA GLN A 83 -6.40 18.49 18.14
C GLN A 83 -5.12 19.10 18.72
N LEU A 84 -4.17 18.26 19.14
CA LEU A 84 -2.90 18.71 19.71
C LEU A 84 -1.88 19.17 18.66
N ASN A 85 -1.99 18.69 17.42
CA ASN A 85 -1.03 18.90 16.35
C ASN A 85 -1.61 19.65 15.13
N ARG A 86 -2.73 20.36 15.28
CA ARG A 86 -3.43 21.06 14.17
C ARG A 86 -2.57 22.05 13.40
N ASP A 87 -1.52 22.59 14.02
CA ASP A 87 -0.61 23.54 13.38
C ASP A 87 0.39 22.86 12.43
N ASN A 88 0.53 21.55 12.47
CA ASN A 88 1.37 20.76 11.58
C ASN A 88 0.56 20.25 10.38
N GLN A 89 0.05 21.16 9.56
CA GLN A 89 -0.59 20.82 8.30
C GLN A 89 0.44 20.27 7.31
N TYR A 90 0.45 18.96 7.09
CA TYR A 90 1.18 18.34 5.98
C TYR A 90 0.49 18.61 4.63
N SER A 91 0.16 19.87 4.35
CA SER A 91 -0.37 20.31 3.05
C SER A 91 0.68 20.35 1.93
N ASN A 92 1.95 20.05 2.24
CA ASN A 92 3.09 20.32 1.35
C ASN A 92 3.25 19.37 0.16
N HIS A 93 2.41 18.32 0.01
CA HIS A 93 2.52 17.39 -1.12
C HIS A 93 1.42 17.59 -2.18
N GLY A 94 0.74 18.73 -2.17
CA GLY A 94 -0.34 19.03 -3.12
C GLY A 94 -1.60 18.20 -2.86
N HIS A 95 -1.78 17.70 -1.65
CA HIS A 95 -3.03 17.14 -1.15
C HIS A 95 -3.98 18.28 -0.76
N SER A 96 -5.28 18.04 -0.88
CA SER A 96 -6.31 18.99 -0.48
C SER A 96 -7.28 18.34 0.48
N ASN A 97 -7.72 19.07 1.51
CA ASN A 97 -8.65 18.60 2.54
C ASN A 97 -8.23 17.27 3.19
N VAL A 98 -6.94 17.14 3.46
CA VAL A 98 -6.32 15.93 4.03
C VAL A 98 -5.44 16.31 5.20
N TYR A 99 -5.60 15.60 6.32
CA TYR A 99 -4.71 15.64 7.48
C TYR A 99 -3.94 14.34 7.54
N GLN A 100 -2.65 14.41 7.79
CA GLN A 100 -1.77 13.27 7.91
C GLN A 100 -0.84 13.44 9.11
N SER A 101 -0.68 12.38 9.91
CA SER A 101 0.31 12.35 10.99
C SER A 101 1.73 12.12 10.47
N GLU A 102 2.71 12.18 11.36
CA GLU A 102 4.05 11.65 11.11
C GLU A 102 4.03 10.13 10.84
N HIS A 103 5.09 9.61 10.17
CA HIS A 103 5.17 8.24 9.68
C HIS A 103 5.84 7.26 10.68
N ASN A 104 5.70 7.48 11.98
CA ASN A 104 6.35 6.67 13.02
C ASN A 104 5.41 6.32 14.18
N LEU A 105 4.11 6.23 13.91
CA LEU A 105 3.11 5.91 14.94
C LEU A 105 3.28 4.49 15.50
N GLU A 106 3.89 3.56 14.77
CA GLU A 106 4.20 2.21 15.28
C GLU A 106 5.07 2.24 16.54
N LYS A 107 5.80 3.34 16.78
CA LYS A 107 6.63 3.57 17.98
C LYS A 107 5.89 4.26 19.12
N LYS A 108 4.69 4.79 18.87
CA LYS A 108 3.89 5.47 19.89
C LYS A 108 3.07 4.47 20.68
N LYS A 109 3.01 4.65 22.01
CA LYS A 109 2.31 3.75 22.93
C LYS A 109 0.84 3.54 22.56
N GLU A 110 0.16 4.59 22.14
CA GLU A 110 -1.26 4.61 21.79
C GLU A 110 -1.57 3.75 20.57
N PHE A 111 -0.60 3.61 19.65
CA PHE A 111 -0.71 2.88 18.39
C PHE A 111 0.01 1.53 18.39
N SER A 112 0.80 1.23 19.42
CA SER A 112 1.62 0.01 19.48
C SER A 112 0.79 -1.27 19.39
N LYS A 113 -0.37 -1.29 20.07
CA LYS A 113 -1.27 -2.45 20.04
C LYS A 113 -1.85 -2.69 18.64
N ILE A 114 -2.39 -1.67 17.98
CA ILE A 114 -2.96 -1.84 16.63
C ILE A 114 -1.87 -2.20 15.63
N SER A 115 -0.66 -1.64 15.76
CA SER A 115 0.49 -1.99 14.92
C SER A 115 0.84 -3.47 15.04
N TYR A 116 0.93 -3.98 16.27
CA TYR A 116 1.19 -5.41 16.53
C TYR A 116 0.07 -6.30 15.99
N ASP A 117 -1.18 -5.95 16.25
CA ASP A 117 -2.34 -6.75 15.83
C ASP A 117 -2.45 -6.81 14.29
N LEU A 118 -2.17 -5.71 13.60
CA LEU A 118 -2.09 -5.65 12.14
C LEU A 118 -0.95 -6.53 11.61
N GLU A 119 0.25 -6.39 12.14
CA GLU A 119 1.42 -7.17 11.73
C GLU A 119 1.17 -8.67 11.93
N PHE A 120 0.64 -9.06 13.09
CA PHE A 120 0.27 -10.44 13.38
C PHE A 120 -0.77 -10.99 12.40
N PHE A 121 -1.85 -10.24 12.16
CA PHE A 121 -2.91 -10.64 11.23
C PHE A 121 -2.38 -10.81 9.80
N ILE A 122 -1.62 -9.83 9.32
CA ILE A 122 -1.02 -9.83 7.98
C ILE A 122 -0.14 -11.06 7.79
N ASN A 123 0.76 -11.32 8.73
CA ASN A 123 1.65 -12.47 8.66
C ASN A 123 0.89 -13.79 8.69
N LYS A 124 -0.12 -13.91 9.55
CA LYS A 124 -0.99 -15.10 9.58
C LYS A 124 -1.69 -15.37 8.25
N LYS A 125 -2.11 -14.32 7.52
CA LYS A 125 -2.83 -14.45 6.25
C LYS A 125 -1.92 -14.61 5.04
N LEU A 126 -0.77 -13.96 5.04
CA LEU A 126 0.10 -13.85 3.87
C LEU A 126 1.37 -14.73 3.92
N ASN A 127 1.69 -15.37 5.04
CA ASN A 127 2.91 -16.15 5.17
C ASN A 127 3.10 -17.21 4.07
N LYS A 128 2.01 -17.88 3.65
CA LYS A 128 2.06 -18.87 2.57
C LYS A 128 2.37 -18.28 1.19
N PHE A 129 2.04 -17.01 0.98
CA PHE A 129 2.35 -16.29 -0.27
C PHE A 129 3.82 -15.90 -0.36
N PHE A 130 4.50 -15.80 0.79
CA PHE A 130 5.87 -15.30 0.90
C PHE A 130 6.84 -16.32 1.50
N ASP A 131 6.57 -17.63 1.32
CA ASP A 131 7.41 -18.73 1.80
C ASP A 131 7.76 -18.56 3.30
N PHE A 132 6.76 -18.20 4.12
CA PHE A 132 6.86 -18.00 5.57
C PHE A 132 7.83 -16.88 6.01
N GLN A 133 8.19 -15.97 5.15
CA GLN A 133 8.90 -14.77 5.56
C GLN A 133 7.98 -13.84 6.35
N VAL A 134 8.55 -13.19 7.36
CA VAL A 134 7.81 -12.28 8.24
C VAL A 134 7.87 -10.86 7.69
N LEU A 135 6.71 -10.28 7.49
CA LEU A 135 6.55 -8.87 7.18
C LEU A 135 6.49 -8.06 8.47
N LYS A 136 7.16 -6.91 8.49
CA LYS A 136 7.17 -5.98 9.62
C LYS A 136 6.64 -4.62 9.18
N ILE A 137 5.84 -4.00 10.03
CA ILE A 137 5.45 -2.60 9.84
C ILE A 137 6.68 -1.73 10.08
N ASN A 138 7.11 -1.04 9.02
CA ASN A 138 8.25 -0.13 9.04
C ASN A 138 7.85 1.32 9.26
N LYS A 139 6.63 1.67 8.84
CA LYS A 139 6.00 2.98 9.01
C LYS A 139 4.51 2.80 9.22
N LEU A 140 3.96 3.57 10.13
CA LEU A 140 2.52 3.68 10.37
C LEU A 140 2.15 5.15 10.54
N TRP A 141 1.07 5.58 9.92
CA TRP A 141 0.51 6.92 10.11
C TRP A 141 -1.01 6.88 9.99
N PHE A 142 -1.68 7.92 10.42
CA PHE A 142 -3.09 8.08 10.11
C PHE A 142 -3.32 9.15 9.06
N VAL A 143 -4.45 9.04 8.38
CA VAL A 143 -4.95 10.03 7.42
C VAL A 143 -6.41 10.27 7.68
N ILE A 144 -6.76 11.55 7.87
CA ILE A 144 -8.14 12.04 7.88
C ILE A 144 -8.38 12.74 6.55
N THR A 145 -9.28 12.21 5.75
CA THR A 145 -9.66 12.80 4.46
C THR A 145 -11.06 13.38 4.60
N LYS A 146 -11.16 14.70 4.57
CA LYS A 146 -12.42 15.45 4.60
C LYS A 146 -13.20 15.26 3.29
N ASN A 147 -14.40 15.82 3.23
CA ASN A 147 -15.16 15.87 1.98
C ASN A 147 -14.36 16.60 0.88
N LEU A 148 -14.42 16.07 -0.34
CA LEU A 148 -13.64 16.51 -1.50
C LEU A 148 -12.12 16.42 -1.29
N GLY A 149 -11.66 15.65 -0.30
CA GLY A 149 -10.24 15.46 -0.03
C GLY A 149 -9.57 14.61 -1.10
N ILE A 150 -8.39 15.03 -1.53
CA ILE A 150 -7.61 14.38 -2.58
C ILE A 150 -6.20 14.08 -2.07
N ILE A 151 -5.79 12.81 -2.17
CA ILE A 151 -4.40 12.41 -2.10
C ILE A 151 -3.93 12.14 -3.52
N LYS A 152 -3.00 12.95 -4.00
CA LYS A 152 -2.47 12.86 -5.36
C LYS A 152 -1.78 11.51 -5.60
N LYS A 153 -1.63 11.17 -6.85
CA LYS A 153 -0.99 9.94 -7.31
C LYS A 153 0.47 9.87 -6.86
N HIS A 154 0.80 8.82 -6.11
CA HIS A 154 2.13 8.56 -5.56
C HIS A 154 2.37 7.06 -5.40
N SER A 155 3.57 6.69 -4.97
CA SER A 155 3.99 5.33 -4.64
C SER A 155 5.10 5.38 -3.58
N HIS A 156 5.33 4.26 -2.88
CA HIS A 156 6.33 4.14 -1.83
C HIS A 156 7.50 3.31 -2.32
N PHE A 157 8.74 3.78 -2.15
CA PHE A 157 9.91 3.15 -2.77
C PHE A 157 10.87 2.49 -1.78
N ASP A 158 10.66 2.71 -0.50
CA ASP A 158 11.53 2.22 0.57
C ASP A 158 10.93 1.03 1.35
N SER A 159 9.82 0.49 0.84
CA SER A 159 9.10 -0.66 1.40
C SER A 159 8.79 -1.73 0.36
N ASP A 160 8.42 -2.92 0.80
CA ASP A 160 8.03 -4.03 -0.07
C ASP A 160 6.55 -3.97 -0.43
N PHE A 161 5.71 -3.67 0.58
CA PHE A 161 4.28 -3.48 0.44
C PHE A 161 3.85 -2.21 1.15
N SER A 162 2.76 -1.64 0.66
CA SER A 162 1.99 -0.62 1.35
C SER A 162 0.63 -1.18 1.67
N GLY A 163 0.06 -0.74 2.77
CA GLY A 163 -1.26 -1.14 3.18
C GLY A 163 -2.07 0.03 3.72
N VAL A 164 -3.38 -0.15 3.73
CA VAL A 164 -4.31 0.81 4.32
C VAL A 164 -5.38 0.06 5.10
N PHE A 165 -5.50 0.35 6.38
CA PHE A 165 -6.58 -0.11 7.23
C PHE A 165 -7.62 1.00 7.40
N TYR A 166 -8.89 0.70 7.10
CA TYR A 166 -9.97 1.68 7.10
C TYR A 166 -10.75 1.65 8.41
N LEU A 167 -10.61 2.72 9.21
CA LEU A 167 -11.23 2.85 10.53
C LEU A 167 -12.65 3.41 10.45
N LYS A 168 -12.83 4.46 9.64
CA LYS A 168 -14.11 5.15 9.47
C LYS A 168 -14.28 5.48 7.99
N VAL A 169 -15.39 5.07 7.44
CA VAL A 169 -15.73 5.25 6.03
C VAL A 169 -17.23 5.42 5.92
N GLU A 170 -17.70 6.36 5.11
CA GLU A 170 -19.13 6.48 4.81
C GLU A 170 -19.59 5.24 4.02
N GLU A 171 -20.65 4.60 4.48
CA GLU A 171 -21.32 3.54 3.74
C GLU A 171 -22.22 4.14 2.64
N ASN A 172 -22.48 3.37 1.58
CA ASN A 172 -23.37 3.77 0.47
C ASN A 172 -22.91 5.01 -0.33
N ARG A 173 -21.62 5.14 -0.56
CA ARG A 173 -21.11 6.16 -1.50
C ARG A 173 -21.47 5.79 -2.93
N ASN A 174 -22.14 6.69 -3.61
CA ASN A 174 -22.19 6.67 -5.05
C ASN A 174 -20.89 7.29 -5.52
N ASP A 175 -20.25 6.70 -6.57
CA ASP A 175 -19.27 7.39 -7.36
C ASP A 175 -17.80 6.98 -7.27
N ASP A 176 -16.95 7.84 -7.80
CA ASP A 176 -15.50 7.68 -7.98
C ASP A 176 -14.67 7.79 -6.70
N ALA A 177 -15.34 7.93 -5.53
CA ALA A 177 -14.65 8.02 -4.25
C ALA A 177 -14.06 6.67 -3.84
N GLY A 178 -12.76 6.65 -3.51
CA GLY A 178 -12.10 5.43 -3.12
C GLY A 178 -10.59 5.48 -3.19
N LEU A 179 -9.98 4.31 -3.16
CA LEU A 179 -8.57 4.09 -3.45
C LEU A 179 -8.43 3.68 -4.92
N LYS A 180 -7.84 4.56 -5.72
CA LYS A 180 -7.58 4.31 -7.13
C LYS A 180 -6.17 3.79 -7.31
N ILE A 181 -6.05 2.57 -7.78
CA ILE A 181 -4.80 1.93 -8.15
C ILE A 181 -4.52 2.23 -9.62
N HIS A 182 -3.33 2.76 -9.90
CA HIS A 182 -2.90 3.07 -11.27
C HIS A 182 -1.99 1.97 -11.77
N ASN A 183 -2.53 1.13 -12.64
CA ASN A 183 -1.81 -0.01 -13.17
C ASN A 183 -0.75 0.44 -14.20
N PHE A 184 0.48 -0.05 -14.05
CA PHE A 184 1.54 0.12 -15.03
C PHE A 184 2.02 -1.23 -15.61
N SER A 185 1.55 -2.35 -15.06
CA SER A 185 1.75 -3.70 -15.60
C SER A 185 0.53 -4.12 -16.43
N GLU A 186 0.67 -5.16 -17.21
CA GLU A 186 -0.43 -5.66 -18.04
C GLU A 186 -1.57 -6.26 -17.22
N ASN A 187 -1.26 -6.78 -16.00
CA ASN A 187 -2.23 -7.46 -15.14
C ASN A 187 -2.01 -7.13 -13.67
N ILE A 188 -3.10 -6.90 -12.94
CA ILE A 188 -3.12 -6.86 -11.47
C ILE A 188 -3.85 -8.10 -10.96
N GLU A 189 -3.22 -8.84 -10.07
CA GLU A 189 -3.87 -9.93 -9.35
C GLU A 189 -4.51 -9.39 -8.07
N VAL A 190 -5.84 -9.48 -7.97
CA VAL A 190 -6.60 -9.09 -6.78
C VAL A 190 -7.02 -10.33 -6.02
N TYR A 191 -6.64 -10.42 -4.77
CA TYR A 191 -6.98 -11.50 -3.84
C TYR A 191 -7.92 -10.97 -2.78
N LYS A 192 -9.20 -11.37 -2.83
CA LYS A 192 -10.19 -11.01 -1.83
C LYS A 192 -10.42 -12.18 -0.89
N PHE A 193 -10.14 -11.98 0.39
CA PHE A 193 -10.26 -13.02 1.43
C PHE A 193 -11.62 -12.94 2.10
N HIS A 194 -12.23 -14.12 2.30
CA HIS A 194 -13.46 -14.27 3.09
C HIS A 194 -13.12 -14.51 4.56
N ASN A 195 -13.91 -13.91 5.48
CA ASN A 195 -13.59 -13.83 6.91
C ASN A 195 -13.46 -15.17 7.63
N LEU A 196 -14.21 -16.19 7.24
CA LEU A 196 -14.36 -17.44 8.01
C LEU A 196 -13.44 -18.58 7.55
N GLU A 197 -12.89 -18.47 6.35
CA GLU A 197 -12.07 -19.53 5.79
C GLU A 197 -10.80 -18.87 5.21
N ASN A 198 -9.66 -19.56 5.27
CA ASN A 198 -8.44 -19.13 4.58
C ASN A 198 -8.58 -19.24 3.04
N LYS A 199 -9.83 -19.13 2.56
CA LYS A 199 -10.17 -19.11 1.14
C LYS A 199 -10.16 -17.69 0.61
N PHE A 200 -9.77 -17.53 -0.63
CA PHE A 200 -9.80 -16.25 -1.33
C PHE A 200 -10.33 -16.42 -2.75
N ILE A 201 -10.91 -15.36 -3.27
CA ILE A 201 -11.25 -15.23 -4.68
C ILE A 201 -10.12 -14.44 -5.35
N LYS A 202 -9.50 -15.04 -6.36
CA LYS A 202 -8.52 -14.37 -7.22
C LYS A 202 -9.22 -13.83 -8.45
N THR A 203 -9.02 -12.54 -8.72
CA THR A 203 -9.47 -11.88 -9.95
C THR A 203 -8.27 -11.24 -10.65
N ILE A 204 -8.27 -11.25 -11.96
CA ILE A 204 -7.26 -10.56 -12.78
C ILE A 204 -7.92 -9.30 -13.34
N CYS A 205 -7.31 -8.15 -13.07
CA CYS A 205 -7.73 -6.86 -13.60
C CYS A 205 -6.73 -6.41 -14.67
N ASN A 206 -7.23 -6.19 -15.88
CA ASN A 206 -6.44 -5.75 -17.03
C ASN A 206 -6.58 -4.24 -17.29
N ASP A 207 -7.44 -3.57 -16.56
CA ASP A 207 -7.69 -2.15 -16.72
C ASP A 207 -6.48 -1.31 -16.30
N LYS A 208 -6.30 -0.16 -16.95
CA LYS A 208 -5.24 0.80 -16.60
C LYS A 208 -5.41 1.38 -15.19
N THR A 209 -6.61 1.34 -14.66
CA THR A 209 -6.93 1.80 -13.32
C THR A 209 -7.95 0.88 -12.68
N LEU A 210 -7.78 0.62 -11.38
CA LEU A 210 -8.72 -0.13 -10.56
C LEU A 210 -9.20 0.76 -9.43
N LEU A 211 -10.50 1.01 -9.34
CA LEU A 211 -11.11 1.72 -8.22
C LEU A 211 -11.58 0.72 -7.16
N LEU A 212 -11.01 0.84 -5.98
CA LEU A 212 -11.43 0.09 -4.80
C LEU A 212 -12.28 0.99 -3.91
N LYS A 213 -13.46 0.50 -3.53
CA LYS A 213 -14.40 1.17 -2.61
C LYS A 213 -14.35 0.49 -1.24
N PRO A 214 -13.42 0.87 -0.36
CA PRO A 214 -13.24 0.22 0.93
C PRO A 214 -14.42 0.51 1.86
N LYS A 215 -14.69 -0.44 2.76
CA LYS A 215 -15.64 -0.32 3.87
C LYS A 215 -14.87 -0.21 5.18
N LYS A 216 -15.58 0.14 6.26
CA LYS A 216 -15.03 0.03 7.62
C LYS A 216 -14.47 -1.38 7.86
N ASN A 217 -13.32 -1.47 8.48
CA ASN A 217 -12.56 -2.70 8.74
C ASN A 217 -11.94 -3.38 7.50
N ASP A 218 -12.03 -2.79 6.32
CA ASP A 218 -11.23 -3.29 5.21
C ASP A 218 -9.75 -2.98 5.42
N LEU A 219 -8.93 -3.99 5.16
CA LEU A 219 -7.49 -3.94 5.13
C LEU A 219 -7.04 -4.28 3.71
N ILE A 220 -6.45 -3.30 3.04
CA ILE A 220 -5.97 -3.44 1.66
C ILE A 220 -4.46 -3.36 1.66
N ILE A 221 -3.79 -4.36 1.06
CA ILE A 221 -2.33 -4.43 0.94
C ILE A 221 -1.97 -4.60 -0.53
N PHE A 222 -0.96 -3.86 -0.98
CA PHE A 222 -0.48 -3.91 -2.37
C PHE A 222 1.02 -3.66 -2.43
N ASN A 223 1.65 -4.05 -3.53
CA ASN A 223 3.08 -3.79 -3.72
C ASN A 223 3.35 -2.28 -3.66
N SER A 224 4.31 -1.85 -2.87
CA SER A 224 4.60 -0.43 -2.55
C SER A 224 4.93 0.44 -3.77
N TYR A 225 5.45 -0.16 -4.83
CA TYR A 225 5.77 0.53 -6.08
C TYR A 225 4.54 0.84 -6.96
N ILE A 226 3.35 0.31 -6.60
CA ILE A 226 2.11 0.59 -7.35
C ILE A 226 1.69 2.03 -7.08
N GLU A 227 1.51 2.80 -8.14
CA GLU A 227 0.95 4.15 -8.02
C GLU A 227 -0.50 4.09 -7.58
N HIS A 228 -0.83 4.91 -6.61
CA HIS A 228 -2.19 5.02 -6.11
C HIS A 228 -2.55 6.45 -5.75
N SER A 229 -3.83 6.72 -5.75
CA SER A 229 -4.40 8.01 -5.35
C SER A 229 -5.69 7.77 -4.56
N VAL A 230 -6.11 8.78 -3.82
CA VAL A 230 -7.35 8.73 -3.05
C VAL A 230 -8.19 9.93 -3.39
N TYR A 231 -9.48 9.69 -3.56
CA TYR A 231 -10.50 10.73 -3.61
C TYR A 231 -11.60 10.40 -2.60
N ASN A 232 -11.98 11.37 -1.79
CA ASN A 232 -13.10 11.26 -0.86
C ASN A 232 -14.20 12.24 -1.24
N LYS A 233 -15.38 11.71 -1.57
CA LYS A 233 -16.58 12.49 -1.78
C LYS A 233 -17.64 11.96 -0.84
N SER A 234 -17.87 12.67 0.23
CA SER A 234 -18.84 12.31 1.26
C SER A 234 -20.14 13.08 1.01
N LEU A 235 -21.27 12.36 1.00
CA LEU A 235 -22.58 12.99 0.91
C LEU A 235 -23.05 13.59 2.24
N LYS A 236 -22.51 13.06 3.36
CA LYS A 236 -22.89 13.44 4.74
C LYS A 236 -21.82 14.24 5.47
N ASP A 237 -20.82 14.76 4.76
CA ASP A 237 -19.66 15.45 5.34
C ASP A 237 -18.94 14.62 6.43
N ILE A 238 -18.86 13.32 6.22
CA ILE A 238 -18.21 12.39 7.16
C ILE A 238 -16.72 12.28 6.82
N ASP A 239 -15.89 12.46 7.84
CA ASP A 239 -14.46 12.19 7.74
C ASP A 239 -14.21 10.72 7.40
N ARG A 240 -13.37 10.47 6.40
CA ARG A 240 -12.78 9.17 6.15
C ARG A 240 -11.48 9.09 6.93
N ILE A 241 -11.39 8.10 7.84
CA ILE A 241 -10.20 7.89 8.66
C ILE A 241 -9.59 6.54 8.29
N SER A 242 -8.30 6.56 8.01
CA SER A 242 -7.52 5.37 7.69
C SER A 242 -6.16 5.37 8.38
N LEU A 243 -5.60 4.17 8.55
CA LEU A 243 -4.22 3.93 8.98
C LEU A 243 -3.46 3.32 7.80
N PRO A 244 -2.79 4.13 6.99
CA PRO A 244 -1.80 3.64 6.05
C PRO A 244 -0.55 3.14 6.78
N PHE A 245 0.13 2.17 6.18
CA PHE A 245 1.39 1.63 6.68
C PHE A 245 2.24 1.06 5.56
N ASP A 246 3.53 0.97 5.80
CA ASP A 246 4.50 0.34 4.93
C ASP A 246 5.09 -0.91 5.60
N LEU A 247 5.28 -1.96 4.79
CA LEU A 247 5.79 -3.25 5.23
C LEU A 247 7.12 -3.55 4.56
N ILE A 248 8.00 -4.16 5.34
CA ILE A 248 9.28 -4.71 4.89
C ILE A 248 9.42 -6.17 5.35
N PHE A 249 10.18 -6.98 4.59
CA PHE A 249 10.59 -8.32 5.03
C PHE A 249 11.69 -8.28 6.09
#